data_0befbb7bf82d4d3f517395ceb04306a6
#
_entry.id   0befbb7bf82d4d3f517395ceb04306a6
#
_cell.length_a   1.000
_cell.length_b   1.000
_cell.length_c   1.000
_cell.angle_alpha   90.00
_cell.angle_beta   90.00
_cell.angle_gamma   90.00
#
_symmetry.space_group_name_H-M   'P 1'
#
loop_
_entity.id
_entity.type
_entity.pdbx_description
1 polymer ?
#
loop_
_entity_poly.entity_id
_entity_poly.type
_entity_poly.pdbx_seq_one_letter_code
_entity_poly.pdbx_strand_id
1 'polypeptide(L)' 'MCLAVPGEVVEIEEDSATVDFGGAEREVRLDLLEDVEVGDYVLVHTGYAIQVLSPEEAEERIEAWNEI' A
#
# COMPACT_ATOMS: atom_id res chain seq x y z
N MET A 1 -13.41 1.99 -13.30
CA MET A 1 -12.20 1.19 -13.48
C MET A 1 -11.46 1.06 -12.16
N CYS A 2 -11.14 -0.15 -11.82
CA CYS A 2 -10.42 -0.41 -10.57
C CYS A 2 -8.94 -0.24 -10.77
N LEU A 3 -8.33 0.62 -9.99
CA LEU A 3 -6.90 0.82 -10.05
C LEU A 3 -6.29 0.51 -8.69
N ALA A 4 -5.17 -0.14 -8.70
CA ALA A 4 -4.42 -0.36 -7.49
C ALA A 4 -3.70 0.93 -7.12
N VAL A 5 -3.70 1.27 -5.85
CA VAL A 5 -3.15 2.52 -5.34
C VAL A 5 -1.97 2.20 -4.43
N PRO A 6 -0.82 2.85 -4.61
CA PRO A 6 0.31 2.64 -3.70
C PRO A 6 0.12 3.40 -2.40
N GLY A 7 0.56 2.80 -1.31
CA GLY A 7 0.51 3.44 -0.01
C GLY A 7 1.60 2.92 0.91
N GLU A 8 1.92 3.70 1.92
CA GLU A 8 2.94 3.34 2.89
C GLU A 8 2.31 2.73 4.13
N VAL A 9 2.86 1.59 4.56
CA VAL A 9 2.40 0.93 5.78
C VAL A 9 2.95 1.69 6.98
N VAL A 10 2.05 2.23 7.81
CA VAL A 10 2.45 3.00 8.98
C VAL A 10 2.20 2.26 10.29
N GLU A 11 1.32 1.26 10.28
CA GLU A 11 1.05 0.44 11.46
C GLU A 11 0.55 -0.92 11.02
N ILE A 12 0.91 -1.96 11.76
CA ILE A 12 0.46 -3.32 11.45
C ILE A 12 -0.20 -3.94 12.67
N GLU A 13 -1.36 -4.55 12.47
CA GLU A 13 -2.05 -5.34 13.49
C GLU A 13 -2.45 -6.67 12.86
N GLU A 14 -1.97 -7.76 13.43
CA GLU A 14 -2.30 -9.12 12.98
C GLU A 14 -2.41 -9.26 11.46
N ASP A 15 -3.64 -9.27 10.93
CA ASP A 15 -3.88 -9.51 9.51
C ASP A 15 -4.22 -8.23 8.74
N SER A 16 -4.03 -7.07 9.37
CA SER A 16 -4.34 -5.81 8.70
C SER A 16 -3.26 -4.78 9.00
N ALA A 17 -3.28 -3.71 8.25
CA ALA A 17 -2.34 -2.63 8.41
C ALA A 17 -3.05 -1.31 8.16
N THR A 18 -2.53 -0.26 8.77
CA THR A 18 -2.94 1.10 8.43
C THR A 18 -1.98 1.57 7.35
N VAL A 19 -2.54 2.02 6.25
CA VAL A 19 -1.76 2.45 5.09
C VAL A 19 -2.07 3.92 4.81
N ASP A 20 -1.02 4.69 4.63
CA ASP A 20 -1.11 6.12 4.32
C ASP A 20 -1.00 6.32 2.82
N PHE A 21 -2.02 6.95 2.25
CA PHE A 21 -2.10 7.23 0.82
C PHE A 21 -1.84 8.71 0.51
N GLY A 22 -0.96 9.33 1.27
CA GLY A 22 -0.64 10.72 1.03
C GLY A 22 -1.54 11.68 1.80
N GLY A 23 -1.73 11.41 3.08
CA GLY A 23 -2.55 12.23 3.95
C GLY A 23 -3.85 11.58 4.39
N ALA A 24 -4.25 10.51 3.73
CA ALA A 24 -5.43 9.74 4.11
C ALA A 24 -4.99 8.35 4.54
N GLU A 25 -5.37 7.94 5.74
CA GLU A 25 -5.03 6.61 6.26
C GLU A 25 -6.24 5.70 6.19
N ARG A 26 -6.01 4.47 5.79
CA ARG A 26 -7.07 3.46 5.69
C ARG A 26 -6.56 2.13 6.22
N GLU A 27 -7.46 1.35 6.77
CA GLU A 27 -7.14 -0.01 7.17
C GLU A 27 -7.19 -0.91 5.93
N VAL A 28 -6.15 -1.70 5.75
CA VAL A 28 -5.98 -2.56 4.59
C VAL A 28 -5.69 -3.98 5.09
N ARG A 29 -6.27 -4.97 4.43
CA ARG A 29 -6.05 -6.37 4.78
C ARG A 29 -4.74 -6.86 4.19
N LEU A 30 -4.02 -7.66 4.96
CA LEU A 30 -2.74 -8.22 4.55
C LEU A 30 -2.83 -9.72 4.26
N ASP A 31 -4.04 -10.25 4.10
CA ASP A 31 -4.26 -11.69 3.95
C ASP A 31 -3.54 -12.30 2.75
N LEU A 32 -3.23 -11.50 1.75
CA LEU A 32 -2.62 -11.96 0.51
C LEU A 32 -1.09 -11.84 0.50
N LEU A 33 -0.52 -11.25 1.54
CA LEU A 33 0.92 -11.00 1.61
C LEU A 33 1.53 -11.57 2.87
N GLU A 34 2.82 -11.85 2.82
CA GLU A 34 3.59 -12.26 3.97
C GLU A 34 4.74 -11.28 4.15
N ASP A 35 5.26 -11.21 5.37
CA ASP A 35 6.47 -10.44 5.67
C ASP A 35 6.38 -8.94 5.34
N VAL A 36 5.19 -8.36 5.51
CA VAL A 36 5.02 -6.92 5.36
C VAL A 36 5.49 -6.25 6.66
N GLU A 37 6.24 -5.17 6.53
CA GLU A 37 6.76 -4.42 7.67
C GLU A 37 6.33 -2.96 7.61
N VAL A 38 6.32 -2.30 8.76
CA VAL A 38 6.08 -0.86 8.83
C VAL A 38 7.18 -0.16 8.03
N GLY A 39 6.76 0.78 7.18
CA GLY A 39 7.67 1.49 6.29
C GLY A 39 7.67 0.93 4.87
N ASP A 40 7.13 -0.27 4.69
CA ASP A 40 7.01 -0.85 3.36
C ASP A 40 5.93 -0.11 2.57
N TYR A 41 6.11 -0.06 1.26
CA TYR A 41 5.06 0.41 0.37
C TYR A 41 4.35 -0.79 -0.22
N VAL A 42 3.03 -0.71 -0.27
CA VAL A 42 2.22 -1.79 -0.81
C VAL A 42 1.26 -1.25 -1.85
N LEU A 43 0.92 -2.10 -2.78
CA LEU A 43 -0.10 -1.80 -3.79
C LEU A 43 -1.42 -2.32 -3.26
N VAL A 44 -2.42 -1.45 -3.16
CA VAL A 44 -3.71 -1.77 -2.56
C VAL A 44 -4.82 -1.75 -3.60
N HIS A 45 -5.65 -2.78 -3.58
CA HIS A 45 -6.78 -2.91 -4.49
C HIS A 45 -7.97 -3.47 -3.70
N THR A 46 -9.07 -2.75 -3.72
CA THR A 46 -10.32 -3.12 -3.02
C THR A 46 -10.13 -3.48 -1.55
N GLY A 47 -9.26 -2.75 -0.86
CA GLY A 47 -9.04 -2.94 0.57
C GLY A 47 -8.03 -4.02 0.93
N TYR A 48 -7.39 -4.64 -0.07
CA TYR A 48 -6.36 -5.65 0.15
C TYR A 48 -5.03 -5.19 -0.39
N ALA A 49 -3.97 -5.42 0.38
CA ALA A 49 -2.62 -5.23 -0.12
C ALA A 49 -2.30 -6.43 -1.00
N ILE A 50 -1.93 -6.19 -2.24
CA ILE A 50 -1.71 -7.27 -3.21
C ILE A 50 -0.25 -7.46 -3.59
N GLN A 51 0.61 -6.51 -3.25
CA GLN A 51 2.02 -6.59 -3.61
C GLN A 51 2.82 -5.64 -2.75
N VAL A 52 3.98 -6.09 -2.30
CA VAL A 52 4.94 -5.19 -1.65
C VAL A 52 5.80 -4.59 -2.75
N LEU A 53 5.96 -3.28 -2.72
CA LEU A 53 6.72 -2.56 -3.72
C LEU A 53 8.12 -2.26 -3.20
N SER A 54 9.12 -2.36 -4.07
CA SER A 54 10.45 -1.87 -3.72
C SER A 54 10.38 -0.35 -3.64
N PRO A 55 11.35 0.32 -2.99
CA PRO A 55 11.36 1.78 -2.96
C PRO A 55 11.30 2.41 -4.35
N GLU A 56 11.97 1.81 -5.32
CA GLU A 56 11.96 2.31 -6.70
C GLU A 56 10.59 2.14 -7.35
N GLU A 57 9.99 0.97 -7.18
CA GLU A 57 8.66 0.73 -7.72
C GLU A 57 7.62 1.64 -7.09
N ALA A 58 7.73 1.85 -5.76
CA ALA A 58 6.82 2.72 -5.05
C ALA A 58 6.90 4.14 -5.59
N GLU A 59 8.11 4.63 -5.81
CA GLU A 59 8.33 5.97 -6.33
C GLU A 59 7.70 6.12 -7.71
N GLU A 60 7.92 5.16 -8.59
CA GLU A 60 7.33 5.18 -9.92
C GLU A 60 5.82 5.14 -9.91
N ARG A 61 5.24 4.33 -9.03
CA ARG A 61 3.78 4.22 -8.92
C ARG A 61 3.16 5.48 -8.38
N ILE A 62 3.81 6.10 -7.40
CA ILE A 62 3.32 7.34 -6.80
C ILE A 62 3.38 8.47 -7.81
N GLU A 63 4.46 8.57 -8.56
CA GLU A 63 4.59 9.57 -9.62
C GLU A 63 3.50 9.41 -10.67
N ALA A 64 3.30 8.19 -11.13
CA ALA A 64 2.28 7.92 -12.14
C ALA A 64 0.89 8.28 -11.61
N TRP A 65 0.62 7.99 -10.35
CA TRP A 65 -0.66 8.32 -9.72
C TRP A 65 -0.87 9.82 -9.63
N ASN A 66 0.19 10.56 -9.32
CA ASN A 66 0.11 12.01 -9.15
C ASN A 66 0.06 12.78 -10.46
N GLU A 67 0.41 12.17 -11.56
CA GLU A 67 0.38 12.81 -12.87
C GLU A 67 -1.01 12.82 -13.53
N ILE A 68 -1.94 12.11 -12.94
CA ILE A 68 -3.29 11.99 -13.51
C ILE A 68 -4.24 13.11 -13.09
#